data_87cd68200a5441806dd25a8e4dfd56a9
#
_entry.id   87cd68200a5441806dd25a8e4dfd56a9
#
_cell.length_a   1.000
_cell.length_b   1.000
_cell.length_c   1.000
_cell.angle_alpha   90.00
_cell.angle_beta   90.00
_cell.angle_gamma   90.00
#
_symmetry.space_group_name_H-M   'P 1'
#
loop_
_entity.id
_entity.type
_entity.pdbx_description
1 polymer ?
#
loop_
_entity_poly.entity_id
_entity_poly.type
_entity_poly.pdbx_seq_one_letter_code
_entity_poly.pdbx_strand_id
1 'polypeptide(L)'
;MSEPSRGRRGRPANEALGQTIVDAAYELFVELGFQATTLDKVAQRAKISKLSIYRHFESKEALFSAAIADRCHQFAPQMFSESVAGSAEDQLMAVGSSLLRTLLSPDVRSVEAMVMADKTNQASLSRLHYEGGPAYVIAQIEALLRRLHDDAVLSVPDPHGSARLFAALFKGCDLLIVARFDALKAEDSHEIESYCRSAVGMFIAAHGGKGHAAG
;
A
#
# COMPACT_ATOMS: atom_id res chain seq x y z
N MET A 1 0.09 44.16 32.01
CA MET A 1 0.98 43.00 32.23
C MET A 1 0.34 41.84 31.52
N SER A 2 0.84 41.51 30.33
CA SER A 2 0.30 40.45 29.48
C SER A 2 1.13 39.20 29.69
N GLU A 3 0.48 38.10 30.08
CA GLU A 3 1.13 36.77 30.19
C GLU A 3 1.57 36.26 28.82
N PRO A 4 2.75 35.62 28.69
CA PRO A 4 3.17 35.01 27.46
C PRO A 4 2.50 33.66 27.29
N SER A 5 1.77 33.49 26.21
CA SER A 5 1.20 32.25 25.68
C SER A 5 2.29 31.16 25.55
N ARG A 6 2.23 30.10 26.36
CA ARG A 6 3.03 28.91 26.23
C ARG A 6 2.57 28.13 25.00
N GLY A 7 3.21 28.38 23.86
CA GLY A 7 2.96 27.70 22.59
C GLY A 7 3.38 26.25 22.60
N ARG A 8 2.52 25.43 22.07
CA ARG A 8 2.53 24.03 21.55
C ARG A 8 3.85 23.57 20.88
N ARG A 9 4.96 23.44 21.61
CA ARG A 9 6.24 22.96 21.06
C ARG A 9 6.41 21.42 21.05
N GLY A 10 5.50 20.64 21.63
CA GLY A 10 5.69 19.20 21.82
C GLY A 10 5.15 18.30 20.69
N ARG A 11 4.10 18.70 19.99
CA ARG A 11 3.40 17.84 19.02
C ARG A 11 4.18 17.61 17.72
N PRO A 12 4.70 18.61 17.00
CA PRO A 12 5.47 18.41 15.78
C PRO A 12 6.78 17.60 15.99
N ALA A 13 7.48 17.85 17.11
CA ALA A 13 8.70 17.11 17.42
C ALA A 13 8.43 15.62 17.76
N ASN A 14 7.29 15.33 18.37
CA ASN A 14 6.89 13.97 18.70
C ASN A 14 6.45 13.19 17.45
N GLU A 15 5.75 13.82 16.52
CA GLU A 15 5.36 13.25 15.22
C GLU A 15 6.60 12.93 14.36
N ALA A 16 7.55 13.86 14.27
CA ALA A 16 8.81 13.66 13.56
C ALA A 16 9.65 12.53 14.16
N LEU A 17 9.66 12.39 15.49
CA LEU A 17 10.34 11.28 16.15
C LEU A 17 9.66 9.94 15.86
N GLY A 18 8.31 9.91 15.86
CA GLY A 18 7.53 8.73 15.48
C GLY A 18 7.89 8.27 14.07
N GLN A 19 7.97 9.21 13.10
CA GLN A 19 8.36 8.90 11.72
C GLN A 19 9.78 8.33 11.64
N THR A 20 10.74 8.92 12.33
CA THR A 20 12.12 8.41 12.38
C THR A 20 12.19 6.96 12.90
N ILE A 21 11.36 6.62 13.89
CA ILE A 21 11.28 5.25 14.43
C ILE A 21 10.71 4.29 13.38
N VAL A 22 9.63 4.69 12.70
CA VAL A 22 8.95 3.90 11.67
C VAL A 22 9.88 3.62 10.50
N ASP A 23 10.58 4.63 9.98
CA ASP A 23 11.54 4.49 8.88
C ASP A 23 12.67 3.53 9.24
N ALA A 24 13.31 3.71 10.40
CA ALA A 24 14.39 2.83 10.88
C ALA A 24 13.90 1.38 11.08
N ALA A 25 12.67 1.20 11.55
CA ALA A 25 12.07 -0.11 11.73
C ALA A 25 11.80 -0.79 10.39
N TYR A 26 11.22 -0.07 9.43
CA TYR A 26 10.94 -0.59 8.09
C TYR A 26 12.21 -1.10 7.41
N GLU A 27 13.28 -0.28 7.39
CA GLU A 27 14.57 -0.68 6.84
C GLU A 27 15.09 -1.98 7.46
N LEU A 28 15.04 -2.08 8.80
CA LEU A 28 15.51 -3.26 9.52
C LEU A 28 14.62 -4.49 9.28
N PHE A 29 13.31 -4.32 9.14
CA PHE A 29 12.42 -5.42 8.78
C PHE A 29 12.73 -5.95 7.38
N VAL A 30 13.00 -5.08 6.42
CA VAL A 30 13.42 -5.48 5.06
C VAL A 30 14.79 -6.16 5.06
N GLU A 31 15.78 -5.60 5.79
CA GLU A 31 17.14 -6.11 5.82
C GLU A 31 17.28 -7.45 6.57
N LEU A 32 16.67 -7.55 7.75
CA LEU A 32 16.93 -8.63 8.72
C LEU A 32 15.75 -9.60 8.88
N GLY A 33 14.58 -9.22 8.42
CA GLY A 33 13.34 -9.90 8.71
C GLY A 33 12.78 -9.56 10.08
N PHE A 34 11.53 -10.00 10.34
CA PHE A 34 10.80 -9.66 11.56
C PHE A 34 11.49 -10.19 12.82
N GLN A 35 11.90 -11.48 12.81
CA GLN A 35 12.48 -12.13 14.00
C GLN A 35 13.80 -11.49 14.45
N ALA A 36 14.71 -11.25 13.50
CA ALA A 36 16.03 -10.72 13.81
C ALA A 36 16.04 -9.20 14.09
N THR A 37 14.95 -8.49 13.78
CA THR A 37 14.75 -7.09 14.13
C THR A 37 14.32 -6.99 15.60
N THR A 38 15.10 -6.26 16.39
CA THR A 38 14.81 -5.98 17.81
C THR A 38 14.64 -4.48 18.02
N LEU A 39 13.89 -4.08 19.06
CA LEU A 39 13.72 -2.66 19.39
C LEU A 39 15.05 -1.98 19.76
N ASP A 40 16.05 -2.73 20.24
CA ASP A 40 17.40 -2.20 20.48
C ASP A 40 18.10 -1.83 19.18
N LYS A 41 17.98 -2.67 18.13
CA LYS A 41 18.51 -2.37 16.80
C LYS A 41 17.81 -1.16 16.18
N VAL A 42 16.48 -1.05 16.35
CA VAL A 42 15.72 0.11 15.89
C VAL A 42 16.18 1.37 16.62
N ALA A 43 16.33 1.33 17.94
CA ALA A 43 16.83 2.46 18.73
C ALA A 43 18.21 2.91 18.27
N GLN A 44 19.12 1.95 18.00
CA GLN A 44 20.46 2.22 17.50
C GLN A 44 20.43 2.85 16.09
N ARG A 45 19.62 2.31 15.17
CA ARG A 45 19.46 2.81 13.80
C ARG A 45 18.88 4.23 13.80
N ALA A 46 17.85 4.46 14.58
CA ALA A 46 17.18 5.76 14.73
C ALA A 46 17.97 6.76 15.59
N LYS A 47 19.07 6.33 16.25
CA LYS A 47 19.91 7.14 17.16
C LYS A 47 19.11 7.73 18.32
N ILE A 48 18.22 6.95 18.93
CA ILE A 48 17.37 7.32 20.05
C ILE A 48 17.44 6.30 21.19
N SER A 49 16.81 6.60 22.33
CA SER A 49 16.68 5.64 23.40
C SER A 49 15.57 4.62 23.13
N LYS A 50 15.73 3.39 23.60
CA LYS A 50 14.67 2.34 23.58
C LYS A 50 13.41 2.82 24.29
N LEU A 51 13.53 3.61 25.35
CA LEU A 51 12.40 4.20 26.05
C LEU A 51 11.57 5.14 25.16
N SER A 52 12.24 5.83 24.22
CA SER A 52 11.55 6.67 23.24
C SER A 52 10.69 5.83 22.30
N ILE A 53 11.11 4.61 21.92
CA ILE A 53 10.30 3.71 21.12
C ILE A 53 9.05 3.27 21.91
N TYR A 54 9.21 2.83 23.15
CA TYR A 54 8.07 2.39 23.98
C TYR A 54 7.03 3.48 24.27
N ARG A 55 7.42 4.76 24.16
CA ARG A 55 6.45 5.88 24.27
C ARG A 55 5.57 6.02 23.04
N HIS A 56 5.97 5.47 21.89
CA HIS A 56 5.26 5.58 20.62
C HIS A 56 4.58 4.26 20.22
N PHE A 57 5.20 3.13 20.55
CA PHE A 57 4.77 1.81 20.11
C PHE A 57 4.81 0.82 21.26
N GLU A 58 3.68 0.14 21.49
CA GLU A 58 3.52 -0.82 22.59
C GLU A 58 4.34 -2.10 22.40
N SER A 59 4.56 -2.49 21.14
CA SER A 59 5.24 -3.74 20.79
C SER A 59 5.95 -3.63 19.42
N LYS A 60 6.76 -4.65 19.12
CA LYS A 60 7.39 -4.79 17.80
C LYS A 60 6.34 -5.01 16.69
N GLU A 61 5.28 -5.72 17.01
CA GLU A 61 4.13 -5.98 16.14
C GLU A 61 3.40 -4.68 15.79
N ALA A 62 3.14 -3.82 16.79
CA ALA A 62 2.54 -2.50 16.58
C ALA A 62 3.44 -1.60 15.71
N LEU A 63 4.75 -1.66 15.96
CA LEU A 63 5.73 -0.93 15.13
C LEU A 63 5.79 -1.47 13.69
N PHE A 64 5.71 -2.79 13.50
CA PHE A 64 5.64 -3.41 12.18
C PHE A 64 4.38 -2.96 11.42
N SER A 65 3.21 -3.04 12.05
CA SER A 65 1.95 -2.58 11.45
C SER A 65 2.02 -1.10 11.06
N ALA A 66 2.57 -0.25 11.93
CA ALA A 66 2.75 1.18 11.64
C ALA A 66 3.71 1.41 10.47
N ALA A 67 4.80 0.64 10.38
CA ALA A 67 5.75 0.74 9.29
C ALA A 67 5.13 0.35 7.93
N ILE A 68 4.31 -0.69 7.90
CA ILE A 68 3.57 -1.08 6.69
C ILE A 68 2.54 -0.01 6.32
N ALA A 69 1.75 0.48 7.29
CA ALA A 69 0.75 1.52 7.07
C ALA A 69 1.37 2.81 6.52
N ASP A 70 2.49 3.23 7.08
CA ASP A 70 3.20 4.42 6.65
C ASP A 70 3.64 4.32 5.18
N ARG A 71 4.22 3.20 4.77
CA ARG A 71 4.59 2.97 3.37
C ARG A 71 3.39 2.99 2.44
N CYS A 72 2.29 2.34 2.82
CA CYS A 72 1.07 2.37 2.01
C CYS A 72 0.49 3.79 1.91
N HIS A 73 0.50 4.55 2.99
CA HIS A 73 0.05 5.94 2.99
C HIS A 73 0.95 6.88 2.17
N GLN A 74 2.23 6.56 2.00
CA GLN A 74 3.14 7.31 1.12
C GLN A 74 2.86 7.03 -0.36
N PHE A 75 2.53 5.79 -0.73
CA PHE A 75 2.26 5.40 -2.13
C PHE A 75 0.83 5.71 -2.57
N ALA A 76 -0.17 5.54 -1.71
CA ALA A 76 -1.58 5.67 -2.07
C ALA A 76 -1.96 7.07 -2.59
N PRO A 77 -1.53 8.21 -2.02
CA PRO A 77 -1.87 9.51 -2.58
C PRO A 77 -1.43 9.69 -4.03
N GLN A 78 -0.26 9.18 -4.40
CA GLN A 78 0.22 9.22 -5.78
C GLN A 78 -0.63 8.34 -6.70
N MET A 79 -0.98 7.14 -6.22
CA MET A 79 -1.82 6.18 -6.94
C MET A 79 -3.21 6.75 -7.28
N PHE A 80 -3.80 7.52 -6.36
CA PHE A 80 -5.17 8.01 -6.50
C PHE A 80 -5.26 9.49 -6.91
N SER A 81 -4.18 10.29 -6.85
CA SER A 81 -4.19 11.69 -7.28
C SER A 81 -4.33 11.83 -8.80
N GLU A 82 -3.70 10.96 -9.55
CA GLU A 82 -3.79 10.93 -11.02
C GLU A 82 -5.15 10.41 -11.50
N SER A 83 -5.86 9.67 -10.65
CA SER A 83 -7.17 9.10 -10.97
C SER A 83 -8.36 10.07 -10.86
N VAL A 84 -8.12 11.36 -10.55
CA VAL A 84 -9.22 12.34 -10.36
C VAL A 84 -9.70 12.93 -11.69
N ALA A 85 -8.85 12.95 -12.73
CA ALA A 85 -9.16 13.52 -14.05
C ALA A 85 -9.23 12.43 -15.12
N GLY A 86 -10.06 12.66 -16.15
CA GLY A 86 -10.18 11.76 -17.29
C GLY A 86 -11.37 10.78 -17.21
N SER A 87 -11.45 9.89 -18.19
CA SER A 87 -12.46 8.84 -18.26
C SER A 87 -12.32 7.82 -17.15
N ALA A 88 -13.33 6.96 -16.93
CA ALA A 88 -13.20 5.84 -15.99
C ALA A 88 -12.02 4.93 -16.35
N GLU A 89 -11.76 4.74 -17.64
CA GLU A 89 -10.61 3.96 -18.12
C GLU A 89 -9.29 4.61 -17.70
N ASP A 90 -9.12 5.92 -17.90
CA ASP A 90 -7.90 6.65 -17.50
C ASP A 90 -7.67 6.54 -15.98
N GLN A 91 -8.73 6.72 -15.19
CA GLN A 91 -8.68 6.64 -13.73
C GLN A 91 -8.28 5.22 -13.26
N LEU A 92 -8.89 4.18 -13.82
CA LEU A 92 -8.58 2.79 -13.47
C LEU A 92 -7.20 2.36 -14.00
N MET A 93 -6.77 2.86 -15.16
CA MET A 93 -5.42 2.65 -15.69
C MET A 93 -4.35 3.25 -14.77
N ALA A 94 -4.57 4.48 -14.29
CA ALA A 94 -3.65 5.14 -13.35
C ALA A 94 -3.51 4.32 -12.05
N VAL A 95 -4.65 3.91 -11.46
CA VAL A 95 -4.66 3.09 -10.24
C VAL A 95 -4.01 1.72 -10.48
N GLY A 96 -4.38 1.02 -11.54
CA GLY A 96 -3.86 -0.31 -11.87
C GLY A 96 -2.36 -0.31 -12.14
N SER A 97 -1.88 0.65 -12.93
CA SER A 97 -0.45 0.78 -13.25
C SER A 97 0.38 1.12 -12.00
N SER A 98 -0.10 2.04 -11.17
CA SER A 98 0.57 2.39 -9.93
C SER A 98 0.57 1.22 -8.93
N LEU A 99 -0.54 0.49 -8.81
CA LEU A 99 -0.65 -0.69 -7.97
C LEU A 99 0.33 -1.77 -8.42
N LEU A 100 0.37 -2.10 -9.72
CA LEU A 100 1.26 -3.14 -10.23
C LEU A 100 2.74 -2.77 -10.03
N ARG A 101 3.13 -1.52 -10.31
CA ARG A 101 4.49 -1.02 -10.05
C ARG A 101 4.86 -1.12 -8.57
N THR A 102 3.93 -0.78 -7.67
CA THR A 102 4.12 -0.91 -6.22
C THR A 102 4.33 -2.38 -5.82
N LEU A 103 3.51 -3.29 -6.33
CA LEU A 103 3.64 -4.73 -6.07
C LEU A 103 4.95 -5.33 -6.62
N LEU A 104 5.45 -4.81 -7.75
CA LEU A 104 6.72 -5.22 -8.35
C LEU A 104 7.93 -4.61 -7.64
N SER A 105 7.76 -3.57 -6.82
CA SER A 105 8.89 -2.93 -6.14
C SER A 105 9.66 -3.90 -5.24
N PRO A 106 11.00 -3.79 -5.18
CA PRO A 106 11.82 -4.66 -4.35
C PRO A 106 11.42 -4.64 -2.88
N ASP A 107 11.03 -3.47 -2.36
CA ASP A 107 10.65 -3.28 -0.96
C ASP A 107 9.39 -4.07 -0.60
N VAL A 108 8.31 -3.94 -1.39
CA VAL A 108 7.05 -4.66 -1.15
C VAL A 108 7.27 -6.16 -1.26
N ARG A 109 8.01 -6.61 -2.27
CA ARG A 109 8.34 -8.03 -2.46
C ARG A 109 9.17 -8.59 -1.32
N SER A 110 10.11 -7.82 -0.78
CA SER A 110 10.93 -8.22 0.37
C SER A 110 10.09 -8.38 1.63
N VAL A 111 9.16 -7.45 1.88
CA VAL A 111 8.21 -7.56 3.01
C VAL A 111 7.30 -8.77 2.86
N GLU A 112 6.72 -9.01 1.68
CA GLU A 112 5.89 -10.19 1.43
C GLU A 112 6.68 -11.49 1.64
N ALA A 113 7.90 -11.56 1.10
CA ALA A 113 8.79 -12.72 1.29
C ALA A 113 9.12 -12.95 2.77
N MET A 114 9.40 -11.89 3.54
CA MET A 114 9.65 -11.95 4.97
C MET A 114 8.44 -12.50 5.73
N VAL A 115 7.23 -11.99 5.45
CA VAL A 115 5.99 -12.46 6.09
C VAL A 115 5.76 -13.95 5.81
N MET A 116 5.99 -14.38 4.57
CA MET A 116 5.80 -15.79 4.16
C MET A 116 6.88 -16.73 4.71
N ALA A 117 8.08 -16.23 4.97
CA ALA A 117 9.18 -17.03 5.52
C ALA A 117 9.08 -17.26 7.04
N ASP A 118 8.41 -16.39 7.77
CA ASP A 118 8.25 -16.50 9.23
C ASP A 118 7.13 -17.50 9.59
N LYS A 119 7.47 -18.79 9.56
CA LYS A 119 6.51 -19.87 9.83
C LYS A 119 5.90 -19.82 11.25
N THR A 120 6.61 -19.23 12.20
CA THR A 120 6.16 -19.16 13.61
C THR A 120 5.07 -18.12 13.80
N ASN A 121 5.22 -16.95 13.17
CA ASN A 121 4.30 -15.82 13.34
C ASN A 121 3.50 -15.51 12.06
N GLN A 122 3.56 -16.37 11.04
CA GLN A 122 3.01 -16.11 9.70
C GLN A 122 1.57 -15.59 9.74
N ALA A 123 0.69 -16.23 10.52
CA ALA A 123 -0.71 -15.82 10.59
C ALA A 123 -0.87 -14.41 11.19
N SER A 124 -0.14 -14.09 12.26
CA SER A 124 -0.16 -12.77 12.89
C SER A 124 0.43 -11.71 11.97
N LEU A 125 1.61 -11.97 11.39
CA LEU A 125 2.28 -11.03 10.49
C LEU A 125 1.47 -10.82 9.19
N SER A 126 0.86 -11.87 8.64
CA SER A 126 -0.02 -11.74 7.47
C SER A 126 -1.22 -10.85 7.75
N ARG A 127 -1.82 -10.98 8.95
CA ARG A 127 -2.93 -10.11 9.36
C ARG A 127 -2.46 -8.67 9.50
N LEU A 128 -1.38 -8.42 10.24
CA LEU A 128 -0.82 -7.06 10.44
C LEU A 128 -0.42 -6.41 9.11
N HIS A 129 0.19 -7.19 8.21
CA HIS A 129 0.53 -6.73 6.87
C HIS A 129 -0.73 -6.37 6.06
N TYR A 130 -1.76 -7.24 6.09
CA TYR A 130 -3.01 -6.99 5.37
C TYR A 130 -3.74 -5.75 5.88
N GLU A 131 -3.91 -5.65 7.22
CA GLU A 131 -4.59 -4.53 7.86
C GLU A 131 -3.84 -3.20 7.69
N GLY A 132 -2.51 -3.23 7.73
CA GLY A 132 -1.67 -2.04 7.59
C GLY A 132 -1.55 -1.54 6.15
N GLY A 133 -1.73 -2.40 5.14
CA GLY A 133 -1.47 -2.04 3.75
C GLY A 133 -2.60 -2.37 2.79
N PRO A 134 -2.73 -3.62 2.33
CA PRO A 134 -3.68 -4.01 1.30
C PRO A 134 -5.13 -3.61 1.57
N ALA A 135 -5.60 -3.69 2.83
CA ALA A 135 -6.95 -3.30 3.21
C ALA A 135 -7.21 -1.80 2.95
N TYR A 136 -6.22 -0.95 3.22
CA TYR A 136 -6.30 0.48 2.94
C TYR A 136 -6.41 0.75 1.43
N VAL A 137 -5.56 0.11 0.61
CA VAL A 137 -5.59 0.26 -0.85
C VAL A 137 -6.95 -0.20 -1.42
N ILE A 138 -7.47 -1.35 -0.95
CA ILE A 138 -8.79 -1.83 -1.36
C ILE A 138 -9.88 -0.83 -1.01
N ALA A 139 -9.84 -0.21 0.19
CA ALA A 139 -10.82 0.81 0.58
C ALA A 139 -10.76 2.06 -0.31
N GLN A 140 -9.58 2.47 -0.77
CA GLN A 140 -9.43 3.59 -1.71
C GLN A 140 -9.99 3.23 -3.10
N ILE A 141 -9.74 2.01 -3.58
CA ILE A 141 -10.35 1.51 -4.84
C ILE A 141 -11.87 1.45 -4.70
N GLU A 142 -12.38 0.96 -3.58
CA GLU A 142 -13.83 0.95 -3.30
C GLU A 142 -14.44 2.35 -3.37
N ALA A 143 -13.78 3.35 -2.76
CA ALA A 143 -14.24 4.74 -2.80
C ALA A 143 -14.28 5.30 -4.24
N LEU A 144 -13.25 4.98 -5.05
CA LEU A 144 -13.24 5.33 -6.47
C LEU A 144 -14.39 4.68 -7.24
N LEU A 145 -14.58 3.37 -7.08
CA LEU A 145 -15.63 2.62 -7.78
C LEU A 145 -17.02 3.06 -7.35
N ARG A 146 -17.24 3.38 -6.09
CA ARG A 146 -18.50 3.95 -5.57
C ARG A 146 -18.80 5.28 -6.26
N ARG A 147 -17.82 6.18 -6.34
CA ARG A 147 -17.98 7.46 -7.06
C ARG A 147 -18.36 7.25 -8.52
N LEU A 148 -17.65 6.36 -9.23
CA LEU A 148 -17.95 6.07 -10.65
C LEU A 148 -19.35 5.45 -10.82
N HIS A 149 -19.83 4.72 -9.83
CA HIS A 149 -21.21 4.18 -9.81
C HIS A 149 -22.24 5.27 -9.57
N ASP A 150 -22.03 6.11 -8.55
CA ASP A 150 -22.94 7.19 -8.17
C ASP A 150 -23.06 8.24 -9.29
N ASP A 151 -21.97 8.48 -10.01
CA ASP A 151 -21.92 9.35 -11.20
C ASP A 151 -22.49 8.66 -12.47
N ALA A 152 -23.02 7.44 -12.36
CA ALA A 152 -23.54 6.61 -13.45
C ALA A 152 -22.56 6.36 -14.61
N VAL A 153 -21.26 6.46 -14.37
CA VAL A 153 -20.20 6.19 -15.35
C VAL A 153 -19.97 4.68 -15.51
N LEU A 154 -19.99 3.94 -14.40
CA LEU A 154 -19.94 2.48 -14.36
C LEU A 154 -21.10 1.91 -13.56
N SER A 155 -21.50 0.68 -13.88
CA SER A 155 -22.48 -0.08 -13.09
C SER A 155 -21.77 -1.00 -12.11
N VAL A 156 -21.54 -0.54 -10.88
CA VAL A 156 -20.84 -1.28 -9.82
C VAL A 156 -21.76 -1.48 -8.63
N PRO A 157 -22.70 -2.46 -8.68
CA PRO A 157 -23.68 -2.67 -7.62
C PRO A 157 -23.06 -3.14 -6.29
N ASP A 158 -21.90 -3.77 -6.32
CA ASP A 158 -21.09 -4.14 -5.16
C ASP A 158 -19.69 -3.51 -5.26
N PRO A 159 -19.50 -2.25 -4.84
CA PRO A 159 -18.19 -1.58 -4.92
C PRO A 159 -17.11 -2.27 -4.08
N HIS A 160 -17.46 -2.86 -2.94
CA HIS A 160 -16.51 -3.55 -2.07
C HIS A 160 -15.97 -4.84 -2.73
N GLY A 161 -16.87 -5.70 -3.20
CA GLY A 161 -16.47 -6.93 -3.92
C GLY A 161 -15.70 -6.62 -5.19
N SER A 162 -16.16 -5.64 -5.97
CA SER A 162 -15.49 -5.20 -7.20
C SER A 162 -14.10 -4.63 -6.94
N ALA A 163 -13.88 -3.89 -5.84
CA ALA A 163 -12.56 -3.39 -5.46
C ALA A 163 -11.58 -4.53 -5.13
N ARG A 164 -12.06 -5.56 -4.44
CA ARG A 164 -11.25 -6.76 -4.15
C ARG A 164 -10.88 -7.51 -5.43
N LEU A 165 -11.83 -7.66 -6.35
CA LEU A 165 -11.58 -8.30 -7.65
C LEU A 165 -10.61 -7.47 -8.49
N PHE A 166 -10.77 -6.14 -8.54
CA PHE A 166 -9.85 -5.26 -9.23
C PHE A 166 -8.42 -5.42 -8.68
N ALA A 167 -8.23 -5.33 -7.36
CA ALA A 167 -6.92 -5.53 -6.73
C ALA A 167 -6.34 -6.92 -7.02
N ALA A 168 -7.19 -7.96 -7.06
CA ALA A 168 -6.78 -9.35 -7.35
C ALA A 168 -6.24 -9.53 -8.77
N LEU A 169 -6.76 -8.80 -9.77
CA LEU A 169 -6.24 -8.82 -11.15
C LEU A 169 -4.74 -8.47 -11.18
N PHE A 170 -4.31 -7.50 -10.37
CA PHE A 170 -2.91 -7.07 -10.32
C PHE A 170 -2.08 -7.96 -9.40
N LYS A 171 -2.63 -8.36 -8.25
CA LYS A 171 -1.93 -9.24 -7.31
C LYS A 171 -1.73 -10.67 -7.85
N GLY A 172 -2.59 -11.12 -8.76
CA GLY A 172 -2.46 -12.41 -9.45
C GLY A 172 -1.65 -12.37 -10.74
N CYS A 173 -1.05 -11.21 -11.08
CA CYS A 173 -0.28 -11.04 -12.30
C CYS A 173 0.98 -11.91 -12.30
N ASP A 174 1.25 -12.58 -13.42
CA ASP A 174 2.43 -13.44 -13.61
C ASP A 174 3.75 -12.65 -13.59
N LEU A 175 3.73 -11.35 -13.89
CA LEU A 175 4.91 -10.48 -13.74
C LEU A 175 5.47 -10.50 -12.33
N LEU A 176 4.65 -10.71 -11.29
CA LEU A 176 5.11 -10.88 -9.91
C LEU A 176 5.92 -12.18 -9.72
N ILE A 177 5.67 -13.19 -10.53
CA ILE A 177 6.45 -14.43 -10.55
C ILE A 177 7.70 -14.21 -11.39
N VAL A 178 7.58 -13.59 -12.57
CA VAL A 178 8.71 -13.26 -13.46
C VAL A 178 9.74 -12.43 -12.74
N ALA A 179 9.32 -11.45 -11.94
CA ALA A 179 10.21 -10.60 -11.15
C ALA A 179 11.14 -11.36 -10.17
N ARG A 180 10.84 -12.64 -9.87
CA ARG A 180 11.69 -13.46 -8.98
C ARG A 180 12.93 -14.00 -9.67
N PHE A 181 12.93 -14.09 -11.01
CA PHE A 181 14.03 -14.66 -11.80
C PHE A 181 14.47 -13.77 -12.96
N ASP A 182 13.67 -12.79 -13.38
CA ASP A 182 13.99 -11.81 -14.43
C ASP A 182 13.37 -10.46 -14.06
N ALA A 183 14.10 -9.68 -13.25
CA ALA A 183 13.62 -8.38 -12.78
C ALA A 183 13.49 -7.38 -13.94
N LEU A 184 14.40 -7.41 -14.92
CA LEU A 184 14.36 -6.48 -16.05
C LEU A 184 13.11 -6.65 -16.90
N LYS A 185 12.70 -7.89 -17.14
CA LYS A 185 11.46 -8.19 -17.87
C LYS A 185 10.22 -7.77 -17.07
N ALA A 186 10.23 -7.98 -15.76
CA ALA A 186 9.10 -7.61 -14.90
C ALA A 186 8.96 -6.07 -14.75
N GLU A 187 10.05 -5.33 -14.92
CA GLU A 187 10.08 -3.86 -14.88
C GLU A 187 9.87 -3.22 -16.25
N ASP A 188 9.72 -4.01 -17.31
CA ASP A 188 9.46 -3.49 -18.65
C ASP A 188 8.14 -2.72 -18.68
N SER A 189 8.24 -1.44 -18.98
CA SER A 189 7.09 -0.53 -18.98
C SER A 189 6.03 -0.91 -20.01
N HIS A 190 6.42 -1.52 -21.13
CA HIS A 190 5.49 -1.97 -22.16
C HIS A 190 4.69 -3.19 -21.71
N GLU A 191 5.35 -4.16 -21.06
CA GLU A 191 4.68 -5.35 -20.49
C GLU A 191 3.69 -4.94 -19.38
N ILE A 192 4.11 -4.04 -18.47
CA ILE A 192 3.25 -3.50 -17.41
C ILE A 192 2.03 -2.80 -18.01
N GLU A 193 2.23 -1.92 -19.00
CA GLU A 193 1.13 -1.17 -19.62
C GLU A 193 0.19 -2.10 -20.39
N SER A 194 0.71 -3.06 -21.14
CA SER A 194 -0.08 -4.05 -21.88
C SER A 194 -0.95 -4.88 -20.95
N TYR A 195 -0.39 -5.36 -19.84
CA TYR A 195 -1.14 -6.09 -18.83
C TYR A 195 -2.24 -5.21 -18.20
N CYS A 196 -1.89 -4.00 -17.78
CA CYS A 196 -2.84 -3.06 -17.16
C CYS A 196 -4.00 -2.74 -18.11
N ARG A 197 -3.74 -2.49 -19.39
CA ARG A 197 -4.76 -2.22 -20.40
C ARG A 197 -5.73 -3.39 -20.54
N SER A 198 -5.22 -4.60 -20.58
CA SER A 198 -6.03 -5.81 -20.67
C SER A 198 -6.89 -6.03 -19.41
N ALA A 199 -6.30 -5.88 -18.22
CA ALA A 199 -6.98 -6.04 -16.94
C ALA A 199 -8.09 -4.98 -16.75
N VAL A 200 -7.78 -3.71 -17.02
CA VAL A 200 -8.76 -2.62 -16.92
C VAL A 200 -9.85 -2.76 -17.97
N GLY A 201 -9.51 -3.09 -19.22
CA GLY A 201 -10.50 -3.32 -20.28
C GLY A 201 -11.49 -4.44 -19.91
N MET A 202 -11.00 -5.56 -19.38
CA MET A 202 -11.84 -6.65 -18.87
C MET A 202 -12.73 -6.21 -17.71
N PHE A 203 -12.19 -5.43 -16.76
CA PHE A 203 -12.93 -4.92 -15.63
C PHE A 203 -14.06 -3.97 -16.07
N ILE A 204 -13.75 -3.03 -16.98
CA ILE A 204 -14.75 -2.10 -17.54
C ILE A 204 -15.81 -2.85 -18.34
N ALA A 205 -15.45 -3.86 -19.13
CA ALA A 205 -16.42 -4.67 -19.88
C ALA A 205 -17.43 -5.36 -18.96
N ALA A 206 -16.97 -5.79 -17.77
CA ALA A 206 -17.85 -6.41 -16.76
C ALA A 206 -18.76 -5.39 -16.02
N HIS A 207 -18.37 -4.12 -15.98
CA HIS A 207 -19.06 -3.05 -15.23
C HIS A 207 -19.58 -1.91 -16.12
N GLY A 208 -19.50 -2.05 -17.44
CA GLY A 208 -19.95 -1.04 -18.39
C GLY A 208 -21.44 -0.70 -18.13
N GLY A 209 -21.74 0.58 -18.00
CA GLY A 209 -23.13 1.06 -17.89
C GLY A 209 -23.93 0.68 -19.13
N LYS A 210 -25.25 0.70 -19.06
CA LYS A 210 -26.23 0.26 -20.09
C LYS A 210 -26.13 0.92 -21.49
N GLY A 211 -24.95 1.37 -21.91
CA GLY A 211 -24.70 2.04 -23.17
C GLY A 211 -23.95 1.22 -24.22
N HIS A 212 -23.48 -0.01 -23.92
CA HIS A 212 -22.68 -0.82 -24.85
C HIS A 212 -23.27 -2.20 -25.17
N ALA A 213 -24.57 -2.38 -25.01
CA ALA A 213 -25.28 -3.55 -25.55
C ALA A 213 -26.08 -3.11 -26.76
N ALA A 214 -25.51 -3.26 -27.95
CA ALA A 214 -26.08 -3.30 -29.30
C ALA A 214 -25.34 -2.36 -30.27
N GLY A 215 -24.47 -2.94 -31.02
CA GLY A 215 -23.89 -2.42 -32.25
C GLY A 215 -23.19 -3.54 -32.97
#